data_cfcdb41ec53bd514ec867d78030d442b
#
_entry.id   cfcdb41ec53bd514ec867d78030d442b
#
_cell.length_a   1.000
_cell.length_b   1.000
_cell.length_c   1.000
_cell.angle_alpha   90.00
_cell.angle_beta   90.00
_cell.angle_gamma   90.00
#
_symmetry.space_group_name_H-M   'P 1'
#
loop_
_entity.id
_entity.type
_entity.pdbx_description
1 polymer ?
#
loop_
_entity_poly.entity_id
_entity_poly.type
_entity_poly.pdbx_seq_one_letter_code
_entity_poly.pdbx_strand_id
1 'polypeptide(L)'
;MKKNILLLLLLLFSSKPIFSKENFVNKVKEYVISNVDNYELATELYGYIKDYAKEYGVEEELIVSVIKVESNYDVVAVSPVGAIGLMQLMPKTAEYLGVEAEYIPENIKGGVKYLKECLSKNGEDIALALAAYNAGLGAVKKYSSIPPYRETQKYMEKVLKEYNKLKKEKYVHNIVEFKEDSKIAFEDEF
;
A
#
# COMPACT_ATOMS: atom_id res chain seq x y z
N MET A 1 24.22 43.07 48.33
CA MET A 1 24.29 42.86 46.87
C MET A 1 24.53 41.40 46.55
N LYS A 2 23.63 40.46 46.81
CA LYS A 2 23.75 39.02 46.49
C LYS A 2 22.39 38.35 46.26
N LYS A 3 21.42 38.98 45.58
CA LYS A 3 20.09 38.38 45.35
C LYS A 3 19.56 38.36 43.92
N ASN A 4 20.40 38.75 42.91
CA ASN A 4 19.88 38.84 41.51
C ASN A 4 20.58 37.93 40.50
N ILE A 5 21.32 36.90 40.94
CA ILE A 5 22.02 35.97 39.99
C ILE A 5 21.25 34.62 39.85
N LEU A 6 20.27 34.34 40.74
CA LEU A 6 19.57 33.02 40.70
C LEU A 6 18.32 33.02 39.79
N LEU A 7 17.92 34.17 39.23
CA LEU A 7 16.70 34.22 38.38
C LEU A 7 17.00 34.14 36.86
N LEU A 8 18.28 34.15 36.48
CA LEU A 8 18.66 34.13 35.04
C LEU A 8 19.03 32.73 34.51
N LEU A 9 19.07 31.72 35.38
CA LEU A 9 19.42 30.33 35.01
C LEU A 9 18.21 29.43 34.81
N LEU A 10 16.98 29.89 35.01
CA LEU A 10 15.75 29.12 34.86
C LEU A 10 15.02 29.33 33.52
N LEU A 11 15.58 30.13 32.61
CA LEU A 11 14.96 30.39 31.28
C LEU A 11 15.65 29.68 30.10
N LEU A 12 16.66 28.83 30.36
CA LEU A 12 17.42 28.16 29.28
C LEU A 12 17.10 26.67 29.13
N PHE A 13 16.15 26.10 29.86
CA PHE A 13 15.82 24.68 29.77
C PHE A 13 14.33 24.42 29.47
N SER A 14 13.75 25.19 28.57
CA SER A 14 12.40 24.88 28.06
C SER A 14 12.32 24.94 26.53
N SER A 15 13.37 24.52 25.84
CA SER A 15 13.25 24.08 24.47
C SER A 15 13.06 22.57 24.47
N LYS A 16 11.81 22.11 24.70
CA LYS A 16 11.45 20.76 24.28
C LYS A 16 11.88 20.65 22.82
N PRO A 17 12.62 19.61 22.42
CA PRO A 17 12.85 19.39 21.01
C PRO A 17 11.48 19.30 20.36
N ILE A 18 11.18 20.25 19.48
CA ILE A 18 10.06 20.13 18.56
C ILE A 18 10.49 18.99 17.62
N PHE A 19 10.25 17.76 18.06
CA PHE A 19 10.30 16.61 17.19
C PHE A 19 9.13 16.79 16.23
N SER A 20 9.44 17.37 15.09
CA SER A 20 8.44 17.62 14.07
C SER A 20 7.87 16.24 13.66
N LYS A 21 6.57 16.12 13.76
CA LYS A 21 5.73 14.97 13.34
C LYS A 21 5.87 14.65 11.84
N GLU A 22 6.85 15.25 11.16
CA GLU A 22 7.02 15.26 9.70
C GLU A 22 7.92 14.18 9.12
N ASN A 23 8.59 13.36 9.94
CA ASN A 23 9.45 12.29 9.46
C ASN A 23 8.85 10.89 9.59
N PHE A 24 7.53 10.76 9.54
CA PHE A 24 6.91 9.45 9.38
C PHE A 24 7.14 8.99 7.93
N VAL A 25 8.23 8.28 7.74
CA VAL A 25 8.56 7.69 6.44
C VAL A 25 7.44 6.73 6.05
N ASN A 26 6.60 7.11 5.09
CA ASN A 26 5.56 6.24 4.57
C ASN A 26 6.21 5.19 3.67
N LYS A 27 6.38 3.99 4.22
CA LYS A 27 7.04 2.85 3.55
C LYS A 27 6.40 2.49 2.21
N VAL A 28 5.08 2.60 2.09
CA VAL A 28 4.39 2.36 0.82
C VAL A 28 4.73 3.43 -0.20
N LYS A 29 4.79 4.71 0.22
CA LYS A 29 5.24 5.79 -0.66
C LYS A 29 6.66 5.56 -1.18
N GLU A 30 7.58 5.19 -0.28
CA GLU A 30 8.96 4.87 -0.68
C GLU A 30 9.03 3.67 -1.63
N TYR A 31 8.21 2.64 -1.37
CA TYR A 31 8.13 1.50 -2.25
C TYR A 31 7.67 1.91 -3.66
N VAL A 32 6.65 2.76 -3.80
CA VAL A 32 6.21 3.28 -5.11
C VAL A 32 7.34 4.08 -5.77
N ILE A 33 7.97 5.02 -5.03
CA ILE A 33 9.08 5.84 -5.54
C ILE A 33 10.26 4.95 -6.01
N SER A 34 10.56 3.87 -5.32
CA SER A 34 11.65 2.96 -5.70
C SER A 34 11.35 2.09 -6.93
N ASN A 35 10.10 2.04 -7.37
CA ASN A 35 9.65 1.24 -8.51
C ASN A 35 9.28 2.07 -9.76
N VAL A 36 9.31 3.40 -9.66
CA VAL A 36 8.95 4.32 -10.75
C VAL A 36 10.07 5.32 -10.93
N ASP A 37 10.71 5.35 -12.10
CA ASP A 37 11.88 6.19 -12.37
C ASP A 37 11.58 7.70 -12.28
N ASN A 38 10.37 8.13 -12.64
CA ASN A 38 9.94 9.51 -12.57
C ASN A 38 9.33 9.81 -11.19
N TYR A 39 9.97 10.64 -10.40
CA TYR A 39 9.54 10.98 -9.04
C TYR A 39 8.17 11.69 -8.98
N GLU A 40 7.86 12.55 -9.96
CA GLU A 40 6.57 13.26 -10.01
C GLU A 40 5.45 12.26 -10.27
N LEU A 41 5.63 11.39 -11.27
CA LEU A 41 4.70 10.30 -11.55
C LEU A 41 4.54 9.36 -10.35
N ALA A 42 5.65 8.95 -9.71
CA ALA A 42 5.59 8.10 -8.53
C ALA A 42 4.77 8.71 -7.38
N THR A 43 4.92 10.03 -7.18
CA THR A 43 4.18 10.77 -6.14
C THR A 43 2.70 10.87 -6.49
N GLU A 44 2.37 11.09 -7.76
CA GLU A 44 0.99 11.14 -8.27
C GLU A 44 0.32 9.77 -8.13
N LEU A 45 0.98 8.69 -8.56
CA LEU A 45 0.48 7.32 -8.43
C LEU A 45 0.20 6.96 -6.97
N TYR A 46 1.12 7.31 -6.06
CA TYR A 46 0.91 7.08 -4.63
C TYR A 46 -0.30 7.87 -4.11
N GLY A 47 -0.53 9.08 -4.58
CA GLY A 47 -1.73 9.87 -4.26
C GLY A 47 -3.01 9.10 -4.58
N TYR A 48 -3.15 8.63 -5.83
CA TYR A 48 -4.30 7.82 -6.25
C TYR A 48 -4.45 6.52 -5.45
N ILE A 49 -3.34 5.80 -5.23
CA ILE A 49 -3.35 4.55 -4.44
C ILE A 49 -3.88 4.80 -3.03
N LYS A 50 -3.37 5.82 -2.35
CA LYS A 50 -3.78 6.20 -1.00
C LYS A 50 -5.26 6.56 -0.92
N ASP A 51 -5.74 7.38 -1.86
CA ASP A 51 -7.12 7.85 -1.89
C ASP A 51 -8.09 6.69 -2.13
N TYR A 52 -7.81 5.81 -3.11
CA TYR A 52 -8.66 4.66 -3.38
C TYR A 52 -8.52 3.54 -2.34
N ALA A 53 -7.35 3.37 -1.72
CA ALA A 53 -7.19 2.50 -0.55
C ALA A 53 -8.15 2.88 0.57
N LYS A 54 -8.22 4.19 0.86
CA LYS A 54 -9.15 4.74 1.87
C LYS A 54 -10.61 4.63 1.43
N GLU A 55 -10.92 4.95 0.18
CA GLU A 55 -12.30 4.93 -0.36
C GLU A 55 -12.90 3.53 -0.30
N TYR A 56 -12.14 2.50 -0.71
CA TYR A 56 -12.64 1.12 -0.80
C TYR A 56 -12.28 0.26 0.42
N GLY A 57 -11.50 0.78 1.38
CA GLY A 57 -11.08 0.02 2.56
C GLY A 57 -10.17 -1.16 2.22
N VAL A 58 -9.22 -0.96 1.30
CA VAL A 58 -8.20 -1.94 0.90
C VAL A 58 -6.84 -1.46 1.40
N GLU A 59 -6.02 -2.36 1.92
CA GLU A 59 -4.68 -2.01 2.40
C GLU A 59 -3.79 -1.52 1.25
N GLU A 60 -3.09 -0.38 1.45
CA GLU A 60 -2.16 0.18 0.47
C GLU A 60 -1.10 -0.85 0.06
N GLU A 61 -0.58 -1.62 1.04
CA GLU A 61 0.42 -2.66 0.81
C GLU A 61 -0.07 -3.76 -0.15
N LEU A 62 -1.35 -4.10 -0.09
CA LEU A 62 -1.94 -5.08 -1.01
C LEU A 62 -2.07 -4.50 -2.42
N ILE A 63 -2.54 -3.26 -2.54
CA ILE A 63 -2.71 -2.58 -3.83
C ILE A 63 -1.37 -2.46 -4.56
N VAL A 64 -0.32 -1.96 -3.88
CA VAL A 64 0.99 -1.79 -4.53
C VAL A 64 1.64 -3.12 -4.91
N SER A 65 1.35 -4.19 -4.15
CA SER A 65 1.82 -5.54 -4.47
C SER A 65 1.13 -6.12 -5.71
N VAL A 66 -0.16 -5.85 -5.88
CA VAL A 66 -0.91 -6.19 -7.10
C VAL A 66 -0.33 -5.43 -8.29
N ILE A 67 -0.21 -4.09 -8.22
CA ILE A 67 0.37 -3.28 -9.30
C ILE A 67 1.77 -3.77 -9.69
N LYS A 68 2.61 -4.11 -8.69
CA LYS A 68 3.97 -4.63 -8.94
C LYS A 68 3.96 -5.90 -9.78
N VAL A 69 3.04 -6.81 -9.50
CA VAL A 69 2.98 -8.12 -10.21
C VAL A 69 2.27 -8.00 -11.55
N GLU A 70 1.24 -7.15 -11.66
CA GLU A 70 0.44 -6.97 -12.87
C GLU A 70 1.23 -6.25 -13.98
N SER A 71 1.85 -5.13 -13.67
CA SER A 71 2.48 -4.26 -14.67
C SER A 71 3.93 -3.89 -14.37
N ASN A 72 4.43 -4.22 -13.19
CA ASN A 72 5.70 -3.67 -12.67
C ASN A 72 5.73 -2.13 -12.73
N TYR A 73 4.59 -1.47 -12.47
CA TYR A 73 4.39 -0.02 -12.56
C TYR A 73 4.45 0.56 -13.98
N ASP A 74 4.37 -0.26 -15.01
CA ASP A 74 4.24 0.23 -16.39
C ASP A 74 2.80 0.74 -16.62
N VAL A 75 2.66 2.07 -16.73
CA VAL A 75 1.37 2.75 -16.88
C VAL A 75 0.68 2.50 -18.23
N VAL A 76 1.44 2.06 -19.24
CA VAL A 76 0.95 1.79 -20.59
C VAL A 76 0.95 0.29 -20.91
N ALA A 77 1.17 -0.57 -19.91
CA ALA A 77 1.21 -2.01 -20.10
C ALA A 77 -0.04 -2.55 -20.77
N VAL A 78 0.12 -3.37 -21.81
CA VAL A 78 -0.96 -4.13 -22.44
C VAL A 78 -0.53 -5.58 -22.56
N SER A 79 -1.29 -6.50 -21.96
CA SER A 79 -1.00 -7.91 -22.03
C SER A 79 -1.39 -8.52 -23.40
N PRO A 80 -0.83 -9.69 -23.77
CA PRO A 80 -1.22 -10.39 -25.01
C PRO A 80 -2.71 -10.73 -25.09
N VAL A 81 -3.42 -10.78 -23.96
CA VAL A 81 -4.86 -11.06 -23.88
C VAL A 81 -5.69 -9.78 -23.73
N GLY A 82 -5.06 -8.59 -23.80
CA GLY A 82 -5.71 -7.30 -23.82
C GLY A 82 -6.02 -6.72 -22.43
N ALA A 83 -5.36 -7.18 -21.37
CA ALA A 83 -5.43 -6.49 -20.07
C ALA A 83 -4.60 -5.19 -20.11
N ILE A 84 -5.08 -4.12 -19.47
CA ILE A 84 -4.61 -2.76 -19.67
C ILE A 84 -4.14 -2.13 -18.35
N GLY A 85 -2.99 -1.42 -18.41
CA GLY A 85 -2.50 -0.47 -17.42
C GLY A 85 -1.94 -1.09 -16.15
N LEU A 86 -1.81 -0.24 -15.12
CA LEU A 86 -1.15 -0.56 -13.85
C LEU A 86 -1.73 -1.79 -13.14
N MET A 87 -3.04 -1.95 -13.15
CA MET A 87 -3.75 -3.03 -12.48
C MET A 87 -4.31 -4.07 -13.46
N GLN A 88 -3.87 -4.02 -14.74
CA GLN A 88 -4.19 -5.00 -15.79
C GLN A 88 -5.67 -5.33 -15.88
N LEU A 89 -6.51 -4.28 -16.05
CA LEU A 89 -7.94 -4.47 -16.21
C LEU A 89 -8.26 -5.02 -17.60
N MET A 90 -9.01 -6.13 -17.64
CA MET A 90 -9.61 -6.61 -18.88
C MET A 90 -10.70 -5.62 -19.35
N PRO A 91 -10.85 -5.36 -20.67
CA PRO A 91 -11.86 -4.41 -21.18
C PRO A 91 -13.26 -4.66 -20.66
N LYS A 92 -13.71 -5.91 -20.59
CA LYS A 92 -15.03 -6.27 -20.04
C LYS A 92 -15.14 -5.96 -18.53
N THR A 93 -14.04 -6.08 -17.80
CA THR A 93 -14.01 -5.71 -16.38
C THR A 93 -14.06 -4.19 -16.22
N ALA A 94 -13.34 -3.43 -17.03
CA ALA A 94 -13.38 -1.98 -17.04
C ALA A 94 -14.79 -1.47 -17.38
N GLU A 95 -15.45 -2.03 -18.40
CA GLU A 95 -16.84 -1.74 -18.76
C GLU A 95 -17.80 -2.04 -17.59
N TYR A 96 -17.69 -3.22 -16.97
CA TYR A 96 -18.50 -3.60 -15.80
C TYR A 96 -18.34 -2.63 -14.62
N LEU A 97 -17.12 -2.14 -14.40
CA LEU A 97 -16.80 -1.22 -13.31
C LEU A 97 -17.15 0.24 -13.64
N GLY A 98 -17.39 0.55 -14.93
CA GLY A 98 -17.66 1.90 -15.43
C GLY A 98 -16.43 2.81 -15.40
N VAL A 99 -15.26 2.28 -15.77
CA VAL A 99 -13.96 2.99 -15.77
C VAL A 99 -13.28 2.92 -17.13
N GLU A 100 -12.45 3.93 -17.44
CA GLU A 100 -11.58 3.96 -18.61
C GLU A 100 -10.20 3.38 -18.24
N ALA A 101 -9.93 2.12 -18.66
CA ALA A 101 -8.74 1.39 -18.24
C ALA A 101 -7.42 2.03 -18.72
N GLU A 102 -7.44 2.80 -19.79
CA GLU A 102 -6.28 3.51 -20.35
C GLU A 102 -5.92 4.79 -19.56
N TYR A 103 -6.86 5.30 -18.75
CA TYR A 103 -6.65 6.49 -17.94
C TYR A 103 -6.15 6.09 -16.54
N ILE A 104 -4.94 6.55 -16.18
CA ILE A 104 -4.23 6.12 -14.97
C ILE A 104 -5.09 6.11 -13.70
N PRO A 105 -5.74 7.24 -13.28
CA PRO A 105 -6.54 7.23 -12.06
C PRO A 105 -7.74 6.30 -12.12
N GLU A 106 -8.38 6.16 -13.29
CA GLU A 106 -9.51 5.25 -13.47
C GLU A 106 -9.08 3.78 -13.47
N ASN A 107 -7.88 3.47 -14.00
CA ASN A 107 -7.30 2.14 -13.93
C ASN A 107 -7.06 1.71 -12.49
N ILE A 108 -6.42 2.57 -11.67
CA ILE A 108 -6.18 2.29 -10.26
C ILE A 108 -7.50 2.16 -9.51
N LYS A 109 -8.44 3.10 -9.72
CA LYS A 109 -9.78 3.06 -9.12
C LYS A 109 -10.52 1.76 -9.41
N GLY A 110 -10.60 1.40 -10.69
CA GLY A 110 -11.27 0.18 -11.14
C GLY A 110 -10.60 -1.07 -10.58
N GLY A 111 -9.27 -1.14 -10.61
CA GLY A 111 -8.52 -2.26 -10.05
C GLY A 111 -8.72 -2.44 -8.54
N VAL A 112 -8.67 -1.35 -7.77
CA VAL A 112 -8.91 -1.38 -6.32
C VAL A 112 -10.36 -1.75 -6.01
N LYS A 113 -11.33 -1.20 -6.75
CA LYS A 113 -12.75 -1.55 -6.62
C LYS A 113 -13.00 -3.04 -6.90
N TYR A 114 -12.39 -3.59 -7.95
CA TYR A 114 -12.49 -5.01 -8.27
C TYR A 114 -11.80 -5.91 -7.23
N LEU A 115 -10.62 -5.49 -6.75
CA LEU A 115 -9.92 -6.19 -5.66
C LEU A 115 -10.76 -6.24 -4.38
N LYS A 116 -11.43 -5.13 -4.02
CA LYS A 116 -12.37 -5.10 -2.90
C LYS A 116 -13.56 -6.01 -3.13
N GLU A 117 -14.12 -6.05 -4.32
CA GLU A 117 -15.18 -7.01 -4.65
C GLU A 117 -14.71 -8.46 -4.46
N CYS A 118 -13.50 -8.78 -4.95
CA CYS A 118 -12.88 -10.09 -4.75
C CYS A 118 -12.69 -10.44 -3.26
N LEU A 119 -12.24 -9.50 -2.44
CA LEU A 119 -12.12 -9.68 -0.98
C LEU A 119 -13.47 -9.96 -0.35
N SER A 120 -14.45 -9.10 -0.59
CA SER A 120 -15.78 -9.20 0.03
C SER A 120 -16.54 -10.47 -0.36
N LYS A 121 -16.40 -10.93 -1.61
CA LYS A 121 -17.02 -12.17 -2.10
C LYS A 121 -16.36 -13.44 -1.56
N ASN A 122 -15.15 -13.33 -1.03
CA ASN A 122 -14.37 -14.45 -0.50
C ASN A 122 -14.08 -14.33 1.00
N GLY A 123 -14.94 -13.61 1.74
CA GLY A 123 -14.83 -13.53 3.22
C GLY A 123 -13.58 -12.80 3.71
N GLU A 124 -13.08 -11.84 2.94
CA GLU A 124 -11.84 -11.07 3.21
C GLU A 124 -10.57 -11.96 3.23
N ASP A 125 -10.63 -13.20 2.71
CA ASP A 125 -9.46 -14.06 2.50
C ASP A 125 -8.64 -13.53 1.32
N ILE A 126 -7.43 -13.05 1.62
CA ILE A 126 -6.54 -12.43 0.63
C ILE A 126 -6.13 -13.44 -0.45
N ALA A 127 -5.87 -14.70 -0.09
CA ALA A 127 -5.43 -15.70 -1.06
C ALA A 127 -6.55 -16.03 -2.07
N LEU A 128 -7.78 -16.24 -1.58
CA LEU A 128 -8.94 -16.44 -2.43
C LEU A 128 -9.29 -15.19 -3.26
N ALA A 129 -9.13 -14.00 -2.69
CA ALA A 129 -9.36 -12.75 -3.41
C ALA A 129 -8.36 -12.55 -4.55
N LEU A 130 -7.08 -12.83 -4.34
CA LEU A 130 -6.05 -12.77 -5.39
C LEU A 130 -6.29 -13.82 -6.49
N ALA A 131 -6.72 -15.03 -6.10
CA ALA A 131 -7.13 -16.05 -7.07
C ALA A 131 -8.31 -15.58 -7.91
N ALA A 132 -9.30 -14.94 -7.28
CA ALA A 132 -10.48 -14.38 -7.97
C ALA A 132 -10.12 -13.18 -8.85
N TYR A 133 -9.19 -12.33 -8.42
CA TYR A 133 -8.70 -11.20 -9.20
C TYR A 133 -8.09 -11.66 -10.53
N ASN A 134 -7.22 -12.66 -10.48
CA ASN A 134 -6.52 -13.18 -11.66
C ASN A 134 -7.38 -14.12 -12.50
N ALA A 135 -8.07 -15.10 -11.88
CA ALA A 135 -8.81 -16.12 -12.59
C ALA A 135 -10.30 -15.80 -12.79
N GLY A 136 -10.78 -14.73 -12.16
CA GLY A 136 -12.19 -14.35 -12.11
C GLY A 136 -12.96 -15.00 -10.95
N LEU A 137 -13.93 -14.26 -10.39
CA LEU A 137 -14.83 -14.72 -9.31
C LEU A 137 -15.57 -16.04 -9.66
N GLY A 138 -15.92 -16.23 -10.93
CA GLY A 138 -16.58 -17.44 -11.40
C GLY A 138 -15.71 -18.69 -11.26
N ALA A 139 -14.39 -18.58 -11.43
CA ALA A 139 -13.47 -19.71 -11.27
C ALA A 139 -13.38 -20.13 -9.79
N VAL A 140 -13.17 -19.18 -8.87
CA VAL A 140 -13.12 -19.48 -7.42
C VAL A 140 -14.45 -20.08 -6.94
N LYS A 141 -15.59 -19.52 -7.39
CA LYS A 141 -16.90 -20.08 -7.08
C LYS A 141 -17.07 -21.52 -7.57
N LYS A 142 -16.64 -21.81 -8.82
CA LYS A 142 -16.73 -23.16 -9.43
C LYS A 142 -15.97 -24.20 -8.63
N TYR A 143 -14.76 -23.85 -8.16
CA TYR A 143 -13.91 -24.79 -7.41
C TYR A 143 -14.14 -24.74 -5.90
N SER A 144 -14.92 -23.77 -5.39
CA SER A 144 -15.07 -23.48 -3.96
C SER A 144 -13.74 -23.38 -3.22
N SER A 145 -12.70 -22.98 -3.93
CA SER A 145 -11.30 -22.90 -3.49
C SER A 145 -10.46 -22.19 -4.55
N ILE A 146 -9.15 -22.12 -4.33
CA ILE A 146 -8.17 -21.66 -5.31
C ILE A 146 -8.21 -22.60 -6.53
N PRO A 147 -8.49 -22.07 -7.74
CA PRO A 147 -8.51 -22.90 -8.95
C PRO A 147 -7.15 -23.59 -9.21
N PRO A 148 -7.12 -24.82 -9.73
CA PRO A 148 -5.89 -25.54 -10.03
C PRO A 148 -5.19 -25.01 -11.30
N TYR A 149 -5.21 -23.69 -11.48
CA TYR A 149 -4.56 -23.03 -12.61
C TYR A 149 -3.14 -22.62 -12.20
N ARG A 150 -2.12 -23.19 -12.86
CA ARG A 150 -0.72 -22.93 -12.55
C ARG A 150 -0.35 -21.44 -12.62
N GLU A 151 -0.95 -20.71 -13.55
CA GLU A 151 -0.75 -19.27 -13.71
C GLU A 151 -1.26 -18.53 -12.47
N THR A 152 -2.51 -18.78 -12.05
CA THR A 152 -3.14 -18.17 -10.88
C THR A 152 -2.36 -18.46 -9.59
N GLN A 153 -1.92 -19.71 -9.41
CA GLN A 153 -1.13 -20.08 -8.23
C GLN A 153 0.20 -19.30 -8.17
N LYS A 154 0.91 -19.19 -9.30
CA LYS A 154 2.15 -18.40 -9.38
C LYS A 154 1.91 -16.90 -9.19
N TYR A 155 0.79 -16.38 -9.71
CA TYR A 155 0.38 -15.00 -9.51
C TYR A 155 0.20 -14.69 -8.03
N MET A 156 -0.58 -15.50 -7.34
CA MET A 156 -0.83 -15.37 -5.90
C MET A 156 0.47 -15.42 -5.09
N GLU A 157 1.35 -16.39 -5.38
CA GLU A 157 2.66 -16.52 -4.70
C GLU A 157 3.48 -15.24 -4.82
N LYS A 158 3.51 -14.64 -6.03
CA LYS A 158 4.24 -13.39 -6.28
C LYS A 158 3.65 -12.21 -5.50
N VAL A 159 2.32 -12.02 -5.57
CA VAL A 159 1.65 -10.91 -4.87
C VAL A 159 1.82 -11.06 -3.35
N LEU A 160 1.56 -12.24 -2.79
CA LEU A 160 1.72 -12.51 -1.36
C LEU A 160 3.16 -12.31 -0.88
N LYS A 161 4.16 -12.63 -1.70
CA LYS A 161 5.56 -12.38 -1.38
C LYS A 161 5.85 -10.89 -1.20
N GLU A 162 5.42 -10.04 -2.16
CA GLU A 162 5.58 -8.59 -2.07
C GLU A 162 4.80 -7.99 -0.90
N TYR A 163 3.55 -8.39 -0.73
CA TYR A 163 2.69 -7.95 0.36
C TYR A 163 3.27 -8.28 1.74
N ASN A 164 3.71 -9.53 1.95
CA ASN A 164 4.29 -9.95 3.23
C ASN A 164 5.62 -9.23 3.53
N LYS A 165 6.42 -8.90 2.50
CA LYS A 165 7.62 -8.10 2.64
C LYS A 165 7.28 -6.72 3.21
N LEU A 166 6.33 -6.00 2.61
CA LEU A 166 5.90 -4.68 3.05
C LEU A 166 5.29 -4.69 4.46
N LYS A 167 4.46 -5.68 4.77
CA LYS A 167 3.86 -5.85 6.12
C LYS A 167 4.92 -6.12 7.19
N LYS A 168 5.95 -6.93 6.88
CA LYS A 168 7.05 -7.22 7.81
C LYS A 168 7.90 -5.98 8.07
N GLU A 169 8.22 -5.22 7.03
CA GLU A 169 8.97 -3.98 7.17
C GLU A 169 8.22 -2.95 8.02
N LYS A 170 6.90 -2.81 7.82
CA LYS A 170 6.03 -1.96 8.63
C LYS A 170 6.04 -2.37 10.11
N TYR A 171 5.93 -3.67 10.39
CA TYR A 171 5.94 -4.19 11.76
C TYR A 171 7.26 -3.93 12.48
N VAL A 172 8.40 -4.15 11.83
CA VAL A 172 9.74 -3.89 12.40
C VAL A 172 9.92 -2.41 12.70
N HIS A 173 9.48 -1.52 11.82
CA HIS A 173 9.55 -0.08 12.02
C HIS A 173 8.76 0.36 13.27
N ASN A 174 7.52 -0.09 13.41
CA ASN A 174 6.69 0.23 14.57
C ASN A 174 7.30 -0.25 15.90
N ILE A 175 8.01 -1.40 15.91
CA ILE A 175 8.70 -1.90 17.13
C ILE A 175 9.89 -1.02 17.48
N VAL A 176 10.64 -0.55 16.50
CA VAL A 176 11.81 0.33 16.73
C VAL A 176 11.35 1.64 17.33
N GLU A 177 10.33 2.28 16.76
CA GLU A 177 9.74 3.52 17.30
C GLU A 177 9.25 3.34 18.73
N PHE A 178 8.49 2.27 19.03
CA PHE A 178 8.00 2.01 20.38
C PHE A 178 9.13 1.86 21.40
N LYS A 179 10.26 1.26 21.01
CA LYS A 179 11.43 1.12 21.87
C LYS A 179 12.18 2.44 22.09
N GLU A 180 12.22 3.31 21.10
CA GLU A 180 12.83 4.63 21.24
C GLU A 180 11.98 5.54 22.12
N ASP A 181 10.66 5.59 21.91
CA ASP A 181 9.74 6.36 22.74
C ASP A 181 9.75 5.89 24.21
N SER A 182 9.85 4.57 24.44
CA SER A 182 9.94 4.02 25.81
C SER A 182 11.26 4.37 26.51
N LYS A 183 12.38 4.47 25.79
CA LYS A 183 13.66 4.90 26.38
C LYS A 183 13.62 6.37 26.80
N ILE A 184 13.03 7.24 25.98
CA ILE A 184 12.89 8.67 26.28
C ILE A 184 12.03 8.85 27.54
N ALA A 185 10.95 8.09 27.69
CA ALA A 185 10.09 8.16 28.88
C ALA A 185 10.77 7.73 30.19
N PHE A 186 11.76 6.84 30.13
CA PHE A 186 12.54 6.39 31.29
C PHE A 186 13.68 7.37 31.66
N GLU A 187 14.19 8.17 30.71
CA GLU A 187 15.26 9.14 30.99
C GLU A 187 14.73 10.43 31.62
N ASP A 188 13.43 10.72 31.47
CA ASP A 188 12.78 11.92 32.07
C ASP A 188 12.33 11.70 33.53
N GLU A 189 12.46 10.50 34.12
CA GLU A 189 12.07 10.19 35.51
C GLU A 189 13.27 10.16 36.50
N PHE A 190 14.48 10.50 36.08
CA PHE A 190 15.68 10.66 36.92
C PHE A 190 16.25 12.07 36.76
#